data_01f665d7f2bb223e56802f2b4a438281
#
_entry.id   01f665d7f2bb223e56802f2b4a438281
#
_cell.length_a   1.000
_cell.length_b   1.000
_cell.length_c   1.000
_cell.angle_alpha   90.00
_cell.angle_beta   90.00
_cell.angle_gamma   90.00
#
_symmetry.space_group_name_H-M   'P 1'
#
loop_
_entity.id
_entity.type
_entity.pdbx_description
1 polymer ?
#
loop_
_entity_poly.entity_id
_entity_poly.type
_entity_poly.pdbx_seq_one_letter_code
_entity_poly.pdbx_strand_id
1 'polypeptide(L)'
;LGGNAEMNFYVEGLRFPDKDFEGLISISLSLLEPSSQGFPETPIFTDRVVFRVAPWIMTPNTLNPVEVFVCSTSDNYQFLKGMRRLVENSGYKLKVCHEYMNRGDRWMQDEIEFGYIDSPHQRFPVVLDSPRDGELQDFPYDVLLGPDFGYVTRTAYDEEVSSLDSFGNLEVSPPVTINGKNYPLGRIIIGVAFPTATKGRNMTKVVQDFLWAQKVQEPIALFSDWLLVGHVDEFMTFVPAPDKKGFRLLLASPDAGYKLFRGLQNDGHGQAKMFDGLGAEEEITVDEILSDDKLRAENNYVQSCIDWNRDVLKRELGLDDDDIIDLPILFHVTEENRAVAYYPDMVNMIVLGKNLGIPKPFGPKVDGRCALEAEMTSLMEGLGLSCTYIDDFASYHKLLGEVHCGSNVRREPFSFKWWNLEM
;
A
#
# COMPACT_ATOMS: atom_id res chain seq x y z
N LEU A 1 -2.79 -34.82 -45.56
CA LEU A 1 -3.74 -33.94 -44.90
C LEU A 1 -4.70 -33.40 -45.94
N GLY A 2 -5.77 -34.07 -46.19
CA GLY A 2 -6.85 -33.59 -47.02
C GLY A 2 -8.15 -33.75 -46.25
N GLY A 3 -8.93 -32.68 -46.15
CA GLY A 3 -10.22 -32.67 -45.44
C GLY A 3 -10.27 -31.71 -44.27
N ASN A 4 -11.44 -31.56 -43.69
CA ASN A 4 -11.70 -30.72 -42.52
C ASN A 4 -11.33 -31.48 -41.25
N ALA A 5 -10.05 -31.50 -40.89
CA ALA A 5 -9.57 -32.03 -39.61
C ALA A 5 -9.44 -30.89 -38.59
N GLU A 6 -10.00 -31.07 -37.41
CA GLU A 6 -9.95 -30.16 -36.31
C GLU A 6 -9.33 -30.84 -35.07
N MET A 7 -8.43 -30.14 -34.39
CA MET A 7 -7.86 -30.58 -33.13
C MET A 7 -7.80 -29.41 -32.15
N ASN A 8 -8.39 -29.61 -30.98
CA ASN A 8 -8.47 -28.59 -29.95
C ASN A 8 -7.38 -28.81 -28.91
N PHE A 9 -6.72 -27.73 -28.51
CA PHE A 9 -5.72 -27.70 -27.47
C PHE A 9 -6.14 -26.70 -26.39
N TYR A 10 -5.88 -27.07 -25.14
CA TYR A 10 -6.08 -26.18 -24.00
C TYR A 10 -4.71 -25.67 -23.54
N VAL A 11 -4.60 -24.34 -23.34
CA VAL A 11 -3.34 -23.69 -22.98
C VAL A 11 -3.54 -22.97 -21.66
N GLU A 12 -2.60 -23.17 -20.74
CA GLU A 12 -2.55 -22.54 -19.43
C GLU A 12 -1.21 -21.89 -19.23
N GLY A 13 -1.21 -20.64 -18.71
CA GLY A 13 0.02 -19.97 -18.30
C GLY A 13 0.47 -20.47 -16.93
N LEU A 14 1.75 -20.84 -16.80
CA LEU A 14 2.33 -21.40 -15.56
C LEU A 14 3.18 -20.39 -14.78
N ARG A 15 3.43 -19.20 -15.33
CA ARG A 15 4.28 -18.19 -14.72
C ARG A 15 3.72 -16.80 -14.97
N PHE A 16 3.91 -15.92 -13.98
CA PHE A 16 3.75 -14.48 -14.18
C PHE A 16 4.92 -13.91 -15.00
N PRO A 17 4.74 -12.75 -15.66
CA PRO A 17 5.89 -12.01 -16.17
C PRO A 17 6.91 -11.77 -15.04
N ASP A 18 8.18 -11.85 -15.37
CA ASP A 18 9.27 -11.63 -14.43
C ASP A 18 10.51 -11.13 -15.18
N LYS A 19 11.61 -10.92 -14.47
CA LYS A 19 12.87 -10.40 -15.02
C LYS A 19 13.31 -11.12 -16.30
N ASP A 20 13.23 -12.45 -16.30
CA ASP A 20 13.70 -13.29 -17.40
C ASP A 20 12.57 -13.82 -18.30
N PHE A 21 11.36 -13.29 -18.14
CA PHE A 21 10.20 -13.72 -18.89
C PHE A 21 9.23 -12.54 -19.06
N GLU A 22 9.17 -11.98 -20.25
CA GLU A 22 8.33 -10.81 -20.54
C GLU A 22 6.83 -11.13 -20.73
N GLY A 23 6.41 -12.37 -20.52
CA GLY A 23 5.00 -12.78 -20.55
C GLY A 23 4.50 -13.21 -21.91
N LEU A 24 5.34 -13.26 -22.94
CA LEU A 24 4.94 -13.69 -24.28
C LEU A 24 5.23 -15.17 -24.49
N ILE A 25 4.23 -15.90 -25.00
CA ILE A 25 4.31 -17.31 -25.37
C ILE A 25 3.92 -17.46 -26.83
N SER A 26 4.82 -18.02 -27.64
CA SER A 26 4.54 -18.33 -29.03
C SER A 26 4.30 -19.82 -29.20
N ILE A 27 3.18 -20.16 -29.84
CA ILE A 27 2.85 -21.53 -30.23
C ILE A 27 2.88 -21.59 -31.76
N SER A 28 3.74 -22.44 -32.30
CA SER A 28 3.89 -22.58 -33.75
C SER A 28 3.44 -23.97 -34.18
N LEU A 29 2.67 -24.03 -35.23
CA LEU A 29 2.27 -25.27 -35.90
C LEU A 29 3.00 -25.31 -37.25
N SER A 30 3.83 -26.34 -37.47
CA SER A 30 4.59 -26.50 -38.69
C SER A 30 4.11 -27.72 -39.46
N LEU A 31 3.89 -27.58 -40.75
CA LEU A 31 3.74 -28.67 -41.67
C LEU A 31 5.14 -29.12 -42.11
N LEU A 32 5.48 -30.38 -41.87
CA LEU A 32 6.78 -30.92 -42.18
C LEU A 32 6.73 -31.76 -43.47
N GLU A 33 7.67 -31.60 -44.33
CA GLU A 33 7.88 -32.49 -45.48
C GLU A 33 8.73 -33.69 -45.02
N PRO A 34 8.26 -34.92 -45.24
CA PRO A 34 9.07 -36.11 -44.95
C PRO A 34 10.34 -36.08 -45.77
N SER A 35 11.48 -36.33 -45.11
CA SER A 35 12.77 -36.37 -45.79
C SER A 35 13.15 -37.77 -46.19
N SER A 36 14.08 -37.89 -47.18
CA SER A 36 14.77 -39.15 -47.49
C SER A 36 15.67 -39.59 -46.32
N GLN A 37 16.00 -40.89 -46.25
CA GLN A 37 16.75 -41.48 -45.16
C GLN A 37 18.00 -40.67 -44.76
N GLY A 38 18.07 -40.31 -43.48
CA GLY A 38 19.23 -39.63 -42.88
C GLY A 38 19.15 -38.11 -42.78
N PHE A 39 18.09 -37.47 -43.24
CA PHE A 39 17.89 -36.01 -43.11
C PHE A 39 16.71 -35.70 -42.20
N PRO A 40 16.76 -34.65 -41.38
CA PRO A 40 15.63 -34.20 -40.58
C PRO A 40 14.47 -33.70 -41.46
N GLU A 41 13.24 -33.90 -40.97
CA GLU A 41 12.05 -33.34 -41.62
C GLU A 41 12.15 -31.80 -41.73
N THR A 42 11.75 -31.28 -42.88
CA THR A 42 11.89 -29.86 -43.15
C THR A 42 10.53 -29.13 -43.07
N PRO A 43 10.41 -28.08 -42.28
CA PRO A 43 9.17 -27.26 -42.23
C PRO A 43 8.96 -26.54 -43.58
N ILE A 44 7.80 -26.80 -44.22
CA ILE A 44 7.39 -26.16 -45.48
C ILE A 44 6.34 -25.09 -45.30
N PHE A 45 5.69 -25.09 -44.16
CA PHE A 45 4.73 -24.04 -43.76
C PHE A 45 4.70 -24.00 -42.23
N THR A 46 4.63 -22.79 -41.68
CA THR A 46 4.48 -22.57 -40.24
C THR A 46 3.44 -21.48 -40.00
N ASP A 47 2.46 -21.77 -39.17
CA ASP A 47 1.53 -20.79 -38.62
C ASP A 47 1.86 -20.58 -37.13
N ARG A 48 1.67 -19.36 -36.63
CA ARG A 48 2.06 -18.97 -35.27
C ARG A 48 0.98 -18.12 -34.62
N VAL A 49 0.69 -18.45 -33.36
CA VAL A 49 -0.12 -17.61 -32.48
C VAL A 49 0.74 -17.17 -31.29
N VAL A 50 0.51 -15.98 -30.81
CA VAL A 50 1.22 -15.40 -29.67
C VAL A 50 0.21 -15.09 -28.57
N PHE A 51 0.50 -15.54 -27.37
CA PHE A 51 -0.27 -15.24 -26.16
C PHE A 51 0.57 -14.39 -25.23
N ARG A 52 -0.09 -13.51 -24.50
CA ARG A 52 0.50 -12.80 -23.36
C ARG A 52 -0.15 -13.35 -22.09
N VAL A 53 0.67 -13.78 -21.13
CA VAL A 53 0.17 -14.20 -19.81
C VAL A 53 -0.40 -12.99 -19.08
N ALA A 54 -1.47 -13.20 -18.31
CA ALA A 54 -2.08 -12.14 -17.52
C ALA A 54 -1.09 -11.61 -16.48
N PRO A 55 -0.92 -10.28 -16.38
CA PRO A 55 -0.10 -9.67 -15.32
C PRO A 55 -0.85 -9.70 -13.98
N TRP A 56 -0.07 -9.61 -12.90
CA TRP A 56 -0.64 -9.34 -11.57
C TRP A 56 -0.94 -7.85 -11.45
N ILE A 57 -2.15 -7.51 -10.99
CA ILE A 57 -2.65 -6.12 -10.93
C ILE A 57 -3.09 -5.81 -9.50
N MET A 58 -2.56 -4.72 -8.92
CA MET A 58 -2.97 -4.19 -7.62
C MET A 58 -4.22 -3.33 -7.71
N THR A 59 -4.92 -3.19 -6.59
CA THR A 59 -6.15 -2.39 -6.48
C THR A 59 -5.94 -1.21 -5.54
N PRO A 60 -6.19 0.04 -6.01
CA PRO A 60 -6.06 1.23 -5.17
C PRO A 60 -7.22 1.40 -4.18
N ASN A 61 -7.01 2.29 -3.20
CA ASN A 61 -8.00 2.62 -2.17
C ASN A 61 -9.34 3.15 -2.70
N THR A 62 -9.39 3.60 -3.95
CA THR A 62 -10.61 4.12 -4.58
C THR A 62 -11.53 3.03 -5.14
N LEU A 63 -11.08 1.80 -5.20
CA LEU A 63 -11.93 0.67 -5.57
C LEU A 63 -12.72 0.13 -4.36
N ASN A 64 -13.90 -0.40 -4.63
CA ASN A 64 -14.81 -0.88 -3.60
C ASN A 64 -14.19 -2.04 -2.80
N PRO A 65 -14.24 -2.00 -1.46
CA PRO A 65 -13.85 -3.14 -0.63
C PRO A 65 -14.76 -4.34 -0.83
N VAL A 66 -14.20 -5.54 -0.71
CA VAL A 66 -14.95 -6.80 -0.67
C VAL A 66 -14.84 -7.42 0.71
N GLU A 67 -13.62 -7.52 1.23
CA GLU A 67 -13.32 -8.09 2.55
C GLU A 67 -12.21 -7.31 3.22
N VAL A 68 -12.31 -7.18 4.54
CA VAL A 68 -11.29 -6.56 5.39
C VAL A 68 -10.67 -7.65 6.27
N PHE A 69 -9.36 -7.66 6.38
CA PHE A 69 -8.59 -8.65 7.15
C PHE A 69 -7.83 -8.00 8.28
N VAL A 70 -7.90 -8.59 9.46
CA VAL A 70 -7.14 -8.19 10.66
C VAL A 70 -6.70 -9.44 11.42
N CYS A 71 -5.75 -9.28 12.35
CA CYS A 71 -5.34 -10.34 13.27
C CYS A 71 -5.94 -10.12 14.64
N SER A 72 -6.28 -11.21 15.32
CA SER A 72 -6.61 -11.21 16.74
C SER A 72 -5.37 -11.64 17.54
N THR A 73 -4.90 -10.80 18.43
CA THR A 73 -3.79 -11.07 19.35
C THR A 73 -4.24 -10.87 20.80
N SER A 74 -3.42 -11.28 21.76
CA SER A 74 -3.76 -11.22 23.20
C SER A 74 -3.96 -9.79 23.72
N ASP A 75 -3.44 -8.78 23.02
CA ASP A 75 -3.36 -7.39 23.50
C ASP A 75 -4.07 -6.35 22.61
N ASN A 76 -4.76 -6.75 21.51
CA ASN A 76 -5.34 -5.80 20.57
C ASN A 76 -6.87 -5.71 20.58
N TYR A 77 -7.50 -5.98 21.71
CA TYR A 77 -8.96 -5.95 21.85
C TYR A 77 -9.57 -4.58 21.45
N GLN A 78 -8.97 -3.48 21.87
CA GLN A 78 -9.48 -2.14 21.57
C GLN A 78 -9.44 -1.85 20.05
N PHE A 79 -8.36 -2.24 19.41
CA PHE A 79 -8.24 -2.15 17.96
C PHE A 79 -9.33 -2.98 17.26
N LEU A 80 -9.50 -4.23 17.63
CA LEU A 80 -10.52 -5.11 17.06
C LEU A 80 -11.94 -4.55 17.25
N LYS A 81 -12.24 -4.01 18.42
CA LYS A 81 -13.52 -3.37 18.71
C LYS A 81 -13.80 -2.21 17.76
N GLY A 82 -12.81 -1.34 17.55
CA GLY A 82 -12.91 -0.22 16.63
C GLY A 82 -13.07 -0.68 15.17
N MET A 83 -12.30 -1.67 14.75
CA MET A 83 -12.37 -2.23 13.40
C MET A 83 -13.71 -2.92 13.13
N ARG A 84 -14.24 -3.70 14.06
CA ARG A 84 -15.56 -4.33 13.92
C ARG A 84 -16.64 -3.28 13.70
N ARG A 85 -16.64 -2.24 14.52
CA ARG A 85 -17.60 -1.13 14.42
C ARG A 85 -17.50 -0.42 13.07
N LEU A 86 -16.29 -0.10 12.63
CA LEU A 86 -16.06 0.55 11.34
C LEU A 86 -16.58 -0.31 10.18
N VAL A 87 -16.21 -1.59 10.14
CA VAL A 87 -16.53 -2.49 9.04
C VAL A 87 -18.03 -2.80 9.00
N GLU A 88 -18.65 -3.04 10.14
CA GLU A 88 -20.10 -3.26 10.26
C GLU A 88 -20.89 -2.03 9.78
N ASN A 89 -20.52 -0.83 10.24
CA ASN A 89 -21.17 0.43 9.84
C ASN A 89 -20.97 0.73 8.34
N SER A 90 -19.91 0.22 7.75
CA SER A 90 -19.60 0.39 6.33
C SER A 90 -20.28 -0.67 5.44
N GLY A 91 -20.86 -1.72 6.03
CA GLY A 91 -21.56 -2.78 5.31
C GLY A 91 -20.64 -3.82 4.65
N TYR A 92 -19.38 -3.91 5.08
CA TYR A 92 -18.42 -4.87 4.56
C TYR A 92 -18.21 -6.04 5.53
N LYS A 93 -17.42 -7.02 5.09
CA LYS A 93 -17.09 -8.21 5.89
C LYS A 93 -15.74 -8.05 6.55
N LEU A 94 -15.67 -8.35 7.84
CA LEU A 94 -14.42 -8.45 8.58
C LEU A 94 -14.03 -9.92 8.75
N LYS A 95 -12.84 -10.26 8.30
CA LYS A 95 -12.20 -11.56 8.50
C LYS A 95 -11.10 -11.43 9.53
N VAL A 96 -11.17 -12.23 10.58
CA VAL A 96 -10.20 -12.19 11.67
C VAL A 96 -9.30 -13.43 11.58
N CYS A 97 -7.99 -13.18 11.43
CA CYS A 97 -6.99 -14.24 11.56
C CYS A 97 -6.68 -14.44 13.04
N HIS A 98 -7.02 -15.60 13.56
CA HIS A 98 -6.87 -15.92 14.98
C HIS A 98 -5.43 -16.28 15.35
N GLU A 99 -5.11 -16.18 16.63
CA GLU A 99 -3.74 -16.31 17.15
C GLU A 99 -3.10 -17.67 16.88
N TYR A 100 -3.88 -18.76 16.81
CA TYR A 100 -3.36 -20.07 16.43
C TYR A 100 -2.76 -20.09 15.00
N MET A 101 -3.19 -19.19 14.13
CA MET A 101 -2.66 -19.03 12.77
C MET A 101 -1.59 -17.92 12.71
N ASN A 102 -1.86 -16.76 13.32
CA ASN A 102 -0.95 -15.61 13.26
C ASN A 102 0.21 -15.68 14.28
N ARG A 103 0.11 -16.52 15.31
CA ARG A 103 1.15 -16.73 16.34
C ARG A 103 1.64 -15.46 17.01
N GLY A 104 0.76 -14.47 17.15
CA GLY A 104 1.07 -13.16 17.72
C GLY A 104 1.52 -12.09 16.74
N ASP A 105 1.61 -12.40 15.46
CA ASP A 105 1.88 -11.43 14.40
C ASP A 105 0.60 -10.68 14.06
N ARG A 106 0.62 -9.37 14.26
CA ARG A 106 -0.51 -8.47 14.05
C ARG A 106 -0.49 -7.74 12.71
N TRP A 107 0.60 -7.84 11.96
CA TRP A 107 0.92 -7.01 10.81
C TRP A 107 0.35 -7.58 9.51
N MET A 108 -0.97 -7.59 9.40
CA MET A 108 -1.68 -8.16 8.24
C MET A 108 -1.33 -7.46 6.91
N GLN A 109 -1.05 -6.16 6.94
CA GLN A 109 -0.61 -5.43 5.74
C GLN A 109 0.78 -5.86 5.28
N ASP A 110 1.67 -6.14 6.22
CA ASP A 110 3.07 -6.40 5.93
C ASP A 110 3.30 -7.75 5.25
N GLU A 111 2.46 -8.73 5.54
CA GLU A 111 2.61 -10.08 4.99
C GLU A 111 2.20 -10.17 3.53
N ILE A 112 1.08 -9.56 3.15
CA ILE A 112 0.44 -9.80 1.86
C ILE A 112 -0.01 -8.52 1.18
N GLU A 113 -0.10 -8.60 -0.15
CA GLU A 113 -0.80 -7.61 -0.97
C GLU A 113 -1.84 -8.31 -1.85
N PHE A 114 -3.08 -7.84 -1.79
CA PHE A 114 -4.13 -8.33 -2.66
C PHE A 114 -4.05 -7.70 -4.03
N GLY A 115 -4.10 -8.55 -5.04
CA GLY A 115 -4.24 -8.17 -6.43
C GLY A 115 -5.16 -9.14 -7.15
N TYR A 116 -5.13 -9.13 -8.45
CA TYR A 116 -5.93 -10.03 -9.27
C TYR A 116 -5.28 -10.28 -10.62
N ILE A 117 -5.74 -11.32 -11.30
CA ILE A 117 -5.50 -11.52 -12.72
C ILE A 117 -6.83 -11.45 -13.47
N ASP A 118 -6.77 -11.01 -14.72
CA ASP A 118 -7.92 -10.87 -15.59
C ASP A 118 -7.61 -11.42 -16.98
N SER A 119 -8.54 -12.18 -17.53
CA SER A 119 -8.50 -12.67 -18.90
C SER A 119 -9.92 -12.62 -19.49
N PRO A 120 -10.10 -12.74 -20.81
CA PRO A 120 -11.43 -12.59 -21.41
C PRO A 120 -12.51 -13.49 -20.83
N HIS A 121 -12.14 -14.65 -20.27
CA HIS A 121 -13.10 -15.65 -19.77
C HIS A 121 -12.97 -15.95 -18.28
N GLN A 122 -11.99 -15.40 -17.59
CA GLN A 122 -11.74 -15.70 -16.18
C GLN A 122 -11.05 -14.53 -15.47
N ARG A 123 -11.49 -14.24 -14.24
CA ARG A 123 -10.91 -13.23 -13.36
C ARG A 123 -11.02 -13.72 -11.93
N PHE A 124 -9.92 -13.68 -11.19
CA PHE A 124 -9.92 -14.05 -9.77
C PHE A 124 -8.80 -13.32 -9.00
N PRO A 125 -8.95 -13.20 -7.68
CA PRO A 125 -7.93 -12.58 -6.85
C PRO A 125 -6.66 -13.43 -6.79
N VAL A 126 -5.52 -12.76 -6.69
CA VAL A 126 -4.20 -13.36 -6.48
C VAL A 126 -3.48 -12.57 -5.39
N VAL A 127 -3.06 -13.24 -4.34
CA VAL A 127 -2.30 -12.62 -3.27
C VAL A 127 -0.80 -12.75 -3.56
N LEU A 128 -0.09 -11.62 -3.44
CA LEU A 128 1.37 -11.60 -3.40
C LEU A 128 1.81 -11.71 -1.95
N ASP A 129 2.61 -12.72 -1.65
CA ASP A 129 3.18 -12.97 -0.34
C ASP A 129 4.56 -12.30 -0.25
N SER A 130 4.79 -11.52 0.80
CA SER A 130 6.05 -10.81 0.97
C SER A 130 7.19 -11.75 1.37
N PRO A 131 8.44 -11.39 1.09
CA PRO A 131 9.60 -12.17 1.54
C PRO A 131 9.94 -11.96 3.02
N ARG A 132 9.11 -11.20 3.77
CA ARG A 132 9.35 -10.97 5.20
C ARG A 132 9.35 -12.29 5.98
N ASP A 133 10.19 -12.35 6.99
CA ASP A 133 10.24 -13.47 7.93
C ASP A 133 9.34 -13.14 9.14
N GLY A 134 8.06 -13.48 9.04
CA GLY A 134 7.05 -13.22 10.06
C GLY A 134 6.18 -14.44 10.33
N GLU A 135 5.42 -14.40 11.40
CA GLU A 135 4.58 -15.51 11.87
C GLU A 135 3.27 -15.67 11.09
N LEU A 136 2.95 -14.71 10.19
CA LEU A 136 1.80 -14.78 9.27
C LEU A 136 2.10 -15.58 7.99
N GLN A 137 3.28 -16.11 7.82
CA GLN A 137 3.74 -16.78 6.60
C GLN A 137 2.82 -17.89 6.08
N ASP A 138 2.12 -18.60 6.97
CA ASP A 138 1.22 -19.69 6.57
C ASP A 138 -0.18 -19.19 6.16
N PHE A 139 -0.57 -17.99 6.57
CA PHE A 139 -1.91 -17.48 6.35
C PHE A 139 -2.32 -17.39 4.86
N PRO A 140 -1.51 -16.80 3.96
CA PRO A 140 -1.93 -16.68 2.56
C PRO A 140 -2.04 -18.03 1.86
N TYR A 141 -1.18 -18.98 2.19
CA TYR A 141 -1.18 -20.30 1.57
C TYR A 141 -2.24 -21.22 2.16
N ASP A 142 -2.38 -21.26 3.47
CA ASP A 142 -3.29 -22.20 4.15
C ASP A 142 -4.74 -21.70 4.20
N VAL A 143 -4.97 -20.39 4.18
CA VAL A 143 -6.30 -19.80 4.37
C VAL A 143 -6.85 -19.20 3.08
N LEU A 144 -6.03 -18.49 2.30
CA LEU A 144 -6.50 -17.73 1.13
C LEU A 144 -6.45 -18.55 -0.17
N LEU A 145 -5.38 -19.28 -0.41
CA LEU A 145 -5.20 -20.06 -1.64
C LEU A 145 -6.33 -21.06 -1.83
N GLY A 146 -6.91 -21.07 -3.01
CA GLY A 146 -8.01 -21.97 -3.38
C GLY A 146 -8.21 -22.07 -4.88
N PRO A 147 -9.24 -22.81 -5.34
CA PRO A 147 -9.52 -23.01 -6.76
C PRO A 147 -9.71 -21.71 -7.55
N ASP A 148 -10.29 -20.68 -6.91
CA ASP A 148 -10.56 -19.38 -7.50
C ASP A 148 -9.79 -18.25 -6.79
N PHE A 149 -8.66 -18.58 -6.16
CA PHE A 149 -7.82 -17.63 -5.44
C PHE A 149 -6.35 -18.03 -5.59
N GLY A 150 -5.59 -17.21 -6.33
CA GLY A 150 -4.20 -17.48 -6.64
C GLY A 150 -3.23 -16.99 -5.57
N TYR A 151 -2.02 -17.54 -5.62
CA TYR A 151 -0.91 -17.21 -4.73
C TYR A 151 0.38 -17.08 -5.53
N VAL A 152 1.13 -16.04 -5.24
CA VAL A 152 2.46 -15.82 -5.82
C VAL A 152 3.39 -15.25 -4.75
N THR A 153 4.64 -15.68 -4.80
CA THR A 153 5.70 -15.17 -3.93
C THR A 153 7.02 -15.08 -4.69
N ARG A 154 7.95 -14.31 -4.14
CA ARG A 154 9.34 -14.25 -4.60
C ARG A 154 10.27 -14.47 -3.43
N THR A 155 11.30 -15.26 -3.63
CA THR A 155 12.29 -15.58 -2.60
C THR A 155 13.61 -14.87 -2.91
N ALA A 156 14.11 -14.14 -1.92
CA ALA A 156 15.42 -13.49 -1.98
C ALA A 156 16.49 -14.49 -1.53
N TYR A 157 17.21 -15.09 -2.49
CA TYR A 157 18.27 -16.06 -2.18
C TYR A 157 19.62 -15.42 -1.91
N ASP A 158 19.93 -14.34 -2.66
CA ASP A 158 21.23 -13.67 -2.64
C ASP A 158 21.16 -12.24 -2.10
N GLU A 159 20.06 -11.90 -1.45
CA GLU A 159 19.80 -10.56 -0.92
C GLU A 159 19.35 -10.63 0.54
N GLU A 160 19.72 -9.63 1.32
CA GLU A 160 19.19 -9.47 2.67
C GLU A 160 17.78 -8.84 2.61
N VAL A 161 16.83 -9.50 3.27
CA VAL A 161 15.47 -8.98 3.46
C VAL A 161 15.48 -7.97 4.60
N SER A 162 14.96 -6.79 4.34
CA SER A 162 14.81 -5.72 5.34
C SER A 162 13.33 -5.41 5.60
N SER A 163 13.06 -4.48 6.51
CA SER A 163 11.69 -4.01 6.77
C SER A 163 11.04 -3.37 5.54
N LEU A 164 11.81 -2.92 4.55
CA LEU A 164 11.29 -2.36 3.31
C LEU A 164 10.65 -3.43 2.40
N ASP A 165 10.83 -4.70 2.70
CA ASP A 165 10.19 -5.81 1.99
C ASP A 165 8.82 -6.18 2.52
N SER A 166 8.41 -5.61 3.64
CA SER A 166 7.04 -5.75 4.16
C SER A 166 6.08 -4.82 3.40
N PHE A 167 4.86 -5.26 3.13
CA PHE A 167 3.99 -4.60 2.15
C PHE A 167 3.21 -3.38 2.65
N GLY A 168 3.51 -2.86 3.81
CA GLY A 168 3.27 -1.44 4.11
C GLY A 168 4.05 -0.52 3.16
N ASN A 169 5.14 -1.03 2.59
CA ASN A 169 6.00 -0.34 1.62
C ASN A 169 5.57 -0.56 0.15
N LEU A 170 4.38 -1.04 -0.08
CA LEU A 170 3.83 -1.31 -1.41
C LEU A 170 2.42 -0.71 -1.52
N GLU A 171 2.25 0.26 -2.39
CA GLU A 171 1.00 0.97 -2.63
C GLU A 171 0.72 1.09 -4.13
N VAL A 172 -0.49 1.46 -4.49
CA VAL A 172 -0.86 1.78 -5.87
C VAL A 172 -1.71 3.05 -5.91
N SER A 173 -1.44 3.91 -6.89
CA SER A 173 -2.24 5.11 -7.11
C SER A 173 -3.56 4.77 -7.80
N PRO A 174 -4.58 5.61 -7.64
CA PRO A 174 -5.72 5.62 -8.56
C PRO A 174 -5.28 5.91 -10.01
N PRO A 175 -6.17 5.70 -11.00
CA PRO A 175 -5.89 6.07 -12.39
C PRO A 175 -5.49 7.54 -12.53
N VAL A 176 -4.46 7.79 -13.34
CA VAL A 176 -3.94 9.15 -13.61
C VAL A 176 -3.61 9.33 -15.08
N THR A 177 -3.57 10.59 -15.50
CA THR A 177 -3.10 11.00 -16.84
C THR A 177 -1.98 12.02 -16.68
N ILE A 178 -0.86 11.79 -17.35
CA ILE A 178 0.34 12.63 -17.24
C ILE A 178 0.80 12.99 -18.65
N ASN A 179 0.82 14.30 -18.96
CA ASN A 179 1.27 14.79 -20.27
C ASN A 179 0.61 14.04 -21.45
N GLY A 180 -0.68 13.74 -21.35
CA GLY A 180 -1.44 13.03 -22.37
C GLY A 180 -1.31 11.51 -22.35
N LYS A 181 -0.45 10.94 -21.50
CA LYS A 181 -0.35 9.49 -21.31
C LYS A 181 -1.30 9.05 -20.19
N ASN A 182 -2.17 8.10 -20.50
CA ASN A 182 -3.12 7.52 -19.54
C ASN A 182 -2.51 6.34 -18.83
N TYR A 183 -2.73 6.30 -17.50
CA TYR A 183 -2.46 5.13 -16.64
C TYR A 183 -3.80 4.68 -16.02
N PRO A 184 -4.63 3.95 -16.79
CA PRO A 184 -6.00 3.62 -16.35
C PRO A 184 -6.05 2.61 -15.21
N LEU A 185 -4.94 1.97 -14.88
CA LEU A 185 -4.79 1.07 -13.73
C LEU A 185 -3.93 1.68 -12.62
N GLY A 186 -3.64 2.98 -12.71
CA GLY A 186 -2.75 3.64 -11.77
C GLY A 186 -1.29 3.21 -11.90
N ARG A 187 -0.50 3.53 -10.87
CA ARG A 187 0.93 3.22 -10.81
C ARG A 187 1.30 2.65 -9.45
N ILE A 188 2.13 1.63 -9.44
CA ILE A 188 2.68 1.05 -8.20
C ILE A 188 3.64 2.05 -7.56
N ILE A 189 3.63 2.12 -6.23
CA ILE A 189 4.51 2.99 -5.44
C ILE A 189 5.24 2.13 -4.41
N ILE A 190 6.57 2.21 -4.41
CA ILE A 190 7.43 1.54 -3.44
C ILE A 190 8.37 2.55 -2.78
N GLY A 191 8.87 2.20 -1.62
CA GLY A 191 9.89 2.97 -0.93
C GLY A 191 11.27 2.31 -1.03
N VAL A 192 12.30 3.14 -1.22
CA VAL A 192 13.69 2.72 -1.34
C VAL A 192 14.60 3.71 -0.59
N ALA A 193 15.89 3.45 -0.58
CA ALA A 193 16.89 4.39 -0.10
C ALA A 193 16.97 5.63 -1.02
N PHE A 194 17.53 6.73 -0.51
CA PHE A 194 17.77 7.91 -1.32
C PHE A 194 18.67 7.55 -2.53
N PRO A 195 18.38 8.05 -3.74
CA PRO A 195 19.05 7.60 -4.97
C PRO A 195 20.58 7.66 -4.96
N THR A 196 21.15 8.63 -4.25
CA THR A 196 22.62 8.81 -4.15
C THR A 196 23.22 8.15 -2.90
N ALA A 197 22.43 7.46 -2.09
CA ALA A 197 22.93 6.79 -0.88
C ALA A 197 23.81 5.60 -1.27
N THR A 198 25.00 5.53 -0.66
CA THR A 198 25.92 4.40 -0.85
C THR A 198 25.61 3.24 0.09
N LYS A 199 24.91 3.52 1.17
CA LYS A 199 24.42 2.53 2.14
C LYS A 199 22.96 2.89 2.47
N GLY A 200 22.08 1.93 2.35
CA GLY A 200 20.68 2.13 2.67
C GLY A 200 19.91 0.84 2.39
N ARG A 201 18.71 0.80 2.96
CA ARG A 201 17.81 -0.33 2.75
C ARG A 201 16.99 -0.10 1.48
N ASN A 202 16.75 -1.16 0.75
CA ASN A 202 15.85 -1.16 -0.40
C ASN A 202 14.90 -2.36 -0.29
N MET A 203 13.77 -2.28 -0.99
CA MET A 203 13.01 -3.48 -1.28
C MET A 203 13.91 -4.44 -2.09
N THR A 204 13.86 -5.73 -1.81
CA THR A 204 14.68 -6.71 -2.53
C THR A 204 14.48 -6.61 -4.03
N LYS A 205 15.54 -6.83 -4.76
CA LYS A 205 15.54 -6.71 -6.23
C LYS A 205 14.58 -7.72 -6.87
N VAL A 206 14.47 -8.91 -6.29
CA VAL A 206 13.59 -9.96 -6.82
C VAL A 206 12.12 -9.53 -6.81
N VAL A 207 11.67 -8.80 -5.78
CA VAL A 207 10.31 -8.25 -5.71
C VAL A 207 10.17 -7.06 -6.66
N GLN A 208 11.14 -6.15 -6.69
CA GLN A 208 11.13 -5.02 -7.61
C GLN A 208 11.06 -5.49 -9.07
N ASP A 209 11.89 -6.44 -9.46
CA ASP A 209 11.91 -7.01 -10.82
C ASP A 209 10.54 -7.61 -11.20
N PHE A 210 9.90 -8.32 -10.27
CA PHE A 210 8.56 -8.84 -10.47
C PHE A 210 7.54 -7.72 -10.71
N LEU A 211 7.53 -6.69 -9.88
CA LEU A 211 6.59 -5.57 -10.01
C LEU A 211 6.78 -4.81 -11.32
N TRP A 212 8.02 -4.57 -11.74
CA TRP A 212 8.32 -3.92 -13.03
C TRP A 212 7.91 -4.77 -14.23
N ALA A 213 8.08 -6.08 -14.14
CA ALA A 213 7.79 -7.01 -15.23
C ALA A 213 6.31 -7.09 -15.59
N GLN A 214 5.40 -6.71 -14.68
CA GLN A 214 3.95 -6.71 -14.93
C GLN A 214 3.54 -5.62 -15.95
N LYS A 215 4.27 -4.52 -16.04
CA LYS A 215 4.17 -3.40 -17.02
C LYS A 215 2.91 -2.54 -16.95
N VAL A 216 1.80 -3.06 -16.47
CA VAL A 216 0.48 -2.39 -16.55
C VAL A 216 0.27 -1.30 -15.49
N GLN A 217 1.11 -1.26 -14.45
CA GLN A 217 1.07 -0.27 -13.36
C GLN A 217 2.48 0.22 -13.05
N GLU A 218 3.13 0.84 -14.01
CA GLU A 218 4.56 1.21 -13.96
C GLU A 218 4.98 1.79 -12.61
N PRO A 219 5.94 1.14 -11.89
CA PRO A 219 6.31 1.54 -10.55
C PRO A 219 6.98 2.91 -10.44
N ILE A 220 6.76 3.56 -9.30
CA ILE A 220 7.42 4.77 -8.83
C ILE A 220 8.17 4.43 -7.56
N ALA A 221 9.45 4.81 -7.48
CA ALA A 221 10.25 4.65 -6.27
C ALA A 221 10.32 5.97 -5.49
N LEU A 222 9.92 5.94 -4.22
CA LEU A 222 10.02 7.05 -3.28
C LEU A 222 11.15 6.81 -2.27
N PHE A 223 11.55 7.85 -1.58
CA PHE A 223 12.51 7.77 -0.49
C PHE A 223 11.77 7.48 0.83
N SER A 224 11.89 6.28 1.36
CA SER A 224 11.29 5.87 2.64
C SER A 224 12.30 5.43 3.71
N ASP A 225 13.57 5.26 3.36
CA ASP A 225 14.62 4.78 4.28
C ASP A 225 14.97 5.76 5.41
N TRP A 226 14.45 6.98 5.37
CA TRP A 226 14.53 7.95 6.47
C TRP A 226 13.65 7.57 7.68
N LEU A 227 12.67 6.68 7.47
CA LEU A 227 11.83 6.12 8.51
C LEU A 227 12.47 4.87 9.13
N LEU A 228 12.22 4.64 10.41
CA LEU A 228 12.72 3.46 11.11
C LEU A 228 12.19 2.16 10.48
N VAL A 229 10.90 2.07 10.27
CA VAL A 229 10.28 0.94 9.57
C VAL A 229 10.48 1.05 8.06
N GLY A 230 10.39 2.25 7.50
CA GLY A 230 10.77 2.52 6.11
C GLY A 230 9.68 2.28 5.09
N HIS A 231 8.41 2.41 5.45
CA HIS A 231 7.27 2.16 4.58
C HIS A 231 6.63 3.44 4.06
N VAL A 232 6.15 3.41 2.81
CA VAL A 232 5.44 4.54 2.21
C VAL A 232 4.09 4.83 2.87
N ASP A 233 3.43 3.83 3.44
CA ASP A 233 2.16 3.99 4.15
C ASP A 233 2.27 4.78 5.46
N GLU A 234 3.49 5.02 5.92
CA GLU A 234 3.75 5.85 7.10
C GLU A 234 3.66 7.35 6.81
N PHE A 235 3.71 7.78 5.53
CA PHE A 235 3.65 9.21 5.20
C PHE A 235 2.67 9.57 4.09
N MET A 236 2.05 8.60 3.43
CA MET A 236 1.12 8.86 2.34
C MET A 236 -0.04 7.87 2.26
N THR A 237 -1.17 8.34 1.74
CA THR A 237 -2.28 7.49 1.32
C THR A 237 -3.14 8.22 0.29
N PHE A 238 -4.02 7.49 -0.40
CA PHE A 238 -5.01 8.05 -1.32
C PHE A 238 -6.41 7.87 -0.75
N VAL A 239 -7.24 8.88 -0.91
CA VAL A 239 -8.66 8.82 -0.55
C VAL A 239 -9.51 9.24 -1.75
N PRO A 240 -10.74 8.70 -1.89
CA PRO A 240 -11.65 9.14 -2.94
C PRO A 240 -12.08 10.59 -2.71
N ALA A 241 -12.37 11.29 -3.80
CA ALA A 241 -12.90 12.64 -3.78
C ALA A 241 -13.98 12.80 -4.86
N PRO A 242 -14.99 13.68 -4.63
CA PRO A 242 -16.14 13.81 -5.54
C PRO A 242 -15.85 14.65 -6.79
N ASP A 243 -14.68 15.29 -6.85
CA ASP A 243 -14.32 16.27 -7.88
C ASP A 243 -12.91 16.05 -8.44
N LYS A 244 -12.50 16.89 -9.37
CA LYS A 244 -11.19 16.88 -10.03
C LYS A 244 -10.83 15.49 -10.58
N LYS A 245 -9.76 14.91 -10.05
CA LYS A 245 -9.24 13.60 -10.48
C LYS A 245 -9.97 12.39 -9.86
N GLY A 246 -10.96 12.64 -9.00
CA GLY A 246 -11.69 11.58 -8.28
C GLY A 246 -10.99 11.10 -7.01
N PHE A 247 -9.86 11.68 -6.65
CA PHE A 247 -9.11 11.35 -5.44
C PHE A 247 -8.28 12.54 -4.93
N ARG A 248 -7.77 12.39 -3.72
CA ARG A 248 -6.73 13.26 -3.15
C ARG A 248 -5.59 12.39 -2.64
N LEU A 249 -4.37 12.90 -2.77
CA LEU A 249 -3.20 12.39 -2.06
C LEU A 249 -3.13 13.06 -0.69
N LEU A 250 -3.07 12.26 0.36
CA LEU A 250 -2.81 12.73 1.72
C LEU A 250 -1.34 12.52 2.06
N LEU A 251 -0.69 13.56 2.55
CA LEU A 251 0.71 13.48 3.00
C LEU A 251 0.80 13.90 4.47
N ALA A 252 1.58 13.16 5.25
CA ALA A 252 2.00 13.62 6.57
C ALA A 252 2.79 14.92 6.42
N SER A 253 2.53 15.90 7.29
CA SER A 253 3.19 17.19 7.26
C SER A 253 3.50 17.70 8.67
N PRO A 254 4.76 17.65 9.09
CA PRO A 254 5.18 18.31 10.32
C PRO A 254 4.87 19.82 10.34
N ASP A 255 5.02 20.51 9.20
CA ASP A 255 4.69 21.94 9.09
C ASP A 255 3.22 22.22 9.38
N ALA A 256 2.31 21.37 8.88
CA ALA A 256 0.89 21.45 9.21
C ALA A 256 0.64 21.18 10.70
N GLY A 257 1.37 20.25 11.29
CA GLY A 257 1.33 19.98 12.73
C GLY A 257 1.74 21.17 13.56
N TYR A 258 2.88 21.75 13.28
CA TYR A 258 3.36 22.96 13.99
C TYR A 258 2.42 24.16 13.80
N LYS A 259 1.87 24.33 12.62
CA LYS A 259 0.87 25.38 12.36
C LYS A 259 -0.36 25.22 13.27
N LEU A 260 -0.86 23.99 13.41
CA LEU A 260 -1.98 23.69 14.30
C LEU A 260 -1.62 23.98 15.77
N PHE A 261 -0.47 23.50 16.24
CA PHE A 261 -0.03 23.72 17.63
C PHE A 261 0.23 25.20 17.93
N ARG A 262 0.82 25.96 17.01
CA ARG A 262 0.98 27.43 17.16
C ARG A 262 -0.37 28.15 17.21
N GLY A 263 -1.33 27.72 16.40
CA GLY A 263 -2.70 28.24 16.44
C GLY A 263 -3.36 28.01 17.79
N LEU A 264 -3.22 26.82 18.36
CA LEU A 264 -3.71 26.50 19.70
C LEU A 264 -3.06 27.35 20.79
N GLN A 265 -1.75 27.57 20.73
CA GLN A 265 -1.02 28.43 21.66
C GLN A 265 -1.52 29.88 21.56
N ASN A 266 -1.67 30.42 20.35
CA ASN A 266 -2.14 31.78 20.10
C ASN A 266 -3.59 31.99 20.60
N ASP A 267 -4.41 30.95 20.58
CA ASP A 267 -5.79 30.96 21.07
C ASP A 267 -5.88 30.74 22.60
N GLY A 268 -4.75 30.66 23.30
CA GLY A 268 -4.71 30.50 24.75
C GLY A 268 -4.74 29.06 25.25
N HIS A 269 -4.54 28.07 24.37
CA HIS A 269 -4.59 26.65 24.69
C HIS A 269 -3.20 26.00 24.82
N GLY A 270 -2.17 26.77 25.13
CA GLY A 270 -0.79 26.27 25.27
C GLY A 270 -0.59 25.23 26.37
N GLN A 271 -1.46 25.18 27.36
CA GLN A 271 -1.43 24.21 28.44
C GLN A 271 -2.23 22.92 28.14
N ALA A 272 -2.93 22.84 27.01
CA ALA A 272 -3.61 21.63 26.61
C ALA A 272 -2.58 20.51 26.35
N LYS A 273 -2.94 19.28 26.73
CA LYS A 273 -1.99 18.17 26.75
C LYS A 273 -2.25 17.15 25.65
N MET A 274 -1.19 16.75 24.98
CA MET A 274 -1.12 15.50 24.22
C MET A 274 -1.19 14.32 25.17
N PHE A 275 -1.77 13.22 24.70
CA PHE A 275 -1.81 11.93 25.37
C PHE A 275 -2.59 11.96 26.71
N ASP A 276 -3.54 12.86 26.84
CA ASP A 276 -4.43 12.93 27.99
C ASP A 276 -5.23 11.63 28.15
N GLY A 277 -5.16 11.03 29.34
CA GLY A 277 -5.82 9.76 29.66
C GLY A 277 -4.98 8.50 29.37
N LEU A 278 -3.75 8.64 28.86
CA LEU A 278 -2.86 7.51 28.57
C LEU A 278 -1.79 7.26 29.65
N GLY A 279 -1.80 8.06 30.71
CA GLY A 279 -0.83 8.02 31.78
C GLY A 279 -0.04 9.33 31.89
N ALA A 280 0.24 9.78 33.12
CA ALA A 280 0.88 11.07 33.38
C ALA A 280 2.30 11.18 32.76
N GLU A 281 2.98 10.06 32.57
CA GLU A 281 4.32 10.01 31.98
C GLU A 281 4.34 10.33 30.47
N GLU A 282 3.23 10.08 29.80
CA GLU A 282 3.11 10.34 28.34
C GLU A 282 2.69 11.78 28.05
N GLU A 283 2.07 12.47 29.01
CA GLU A 283 1.46 13.78 28.80
C GLU A 283 2.49 14.86 28.55
N ILE A 284 2.28 15.67 27.53
CA ILE A 284 3.08 16.83 27.18
C ILE A 284 2.19 17.96 26.71
N THR A 285 2.47 19.20 27.13
CA THR A 285 1.69 20.37 26.74
C THR A 285 2.06 20.86 25.33
N VAL A 286 1.14 21.60 24.72
CA VAL A 286 1.39 22.30 23.45
C VAL A 286 2.60 23.24 23.58
N ASP A 287 2.72 23.99 24.68
CA ASP A 287 3.85 24.89 24.93
C ASP A 287 5.18 24.14 25.01
N GLU A 288 5.20 22.99 25.67
CA GLU A 288 6.40 22.14 25.77
C GLU A 288 6.83 21.60 24.40
N ILE A 289 5.89 21.17 23.56
CA ILE A 289 6.19 20.73 22.19
C ILE A 289 6.79 21.89 21.37
N LEU A 290 6.17 23.06 21.43
CA LEU A 290 6.64 24.23 20.66
C LEU A 290 7.98 24.80 21.14
N SER A 291 8.33 24.57 22.40
CA SER A 291 9.63 25.01 22.97
C SER A 291 10.76 23.99 22.81
N ASP A 292 10.48 22.80 22.30
CA ASP A 292 11.47 21.75 22.06
C ASP A 292 12.20 21.97 20.75
N ASP A 293 13.38 22.58 20.82
CA ASP A 293 14.19 22.93 19.63
C ASP A 293 14.71 21.68 18.91
N LYS A 294 15.03 20.61 19.65
CA LYS A 294 15.48 19.35 19.07
C LYS A 294 14.35 18.71 18.24
N LEU A 295 13.17 18.62 18.80
CA LEU A 295 11.99 18.11 18.10
C LEU A 295 11.71 18.93 16.83
N ARG A 296 11.83 20.26 16.92
CA ARG A 296 11.65 21.15 15.76
C ARG A 296 12.66 20.86 14.66
N ALA A 297 13.93 20.70 15.00
CA ALA A 297 14.99 20.39 14.04
C ALA A 297 14.76 19.02 13.37
N GLU A 298 14.37 18.01 14.15
CA GLU A 298 14.01 16.69 13.62
C GLU A 298 12.85 16.76 12.63
N ASN A 299 11.80 17.51 12.95
CA ASN A 299 10.65 17.67 12.07
C ASN A 299 10.95 18.53 10.84
N ASN A 300 11.88 19.46 10.89
CA ASN A 300 12.35 20.16 9.69
C ASN A 300 13.03 19.20 8.72
N TYR A 301 13.83 18.28 9.22
CA TYR A 301 14.44 17.22 8.41
C TYR A 301 13.38 16.30 7.81
N VAL A 302 12.43 15.81 8.62
CA VAL A 302 11.33 14.96 8.15
C VAL A 302 10.51 15.66 7.07
N GLN A 303 10.16 16.93 7.26
CA GLN A 303 9.44 17.71 6.26
C GLN A 303 10.19 17.79 4.94
N SER A 304 11.51 17.96 4.98
CA SER A 304 12.32 17.97 3.76
C SER A 304 12.32 16.62 3.03
N CYS A 305 12.33 15.51 3.75
CA CYS A 305 12.18 14.17 3.17
C CYS A 305 10.81 13.98 2.49
N ILE A 306 9.75 14.40 3.16
CA ILE A 306 8.39 14.34 2.63
C ILE A 306 8.23 15.27 1.42
N ASP A 307 8.80 16.46 1.46
CA ASP A 307 8.74 17.41 0.33
C ASP A 307 9.45 16.87 -0.91
N TRP A 308 10.56 16.16 -0.73
CA TRP A 308 11.23 15.47 -1.83
C TRP A 308 10.30 14.43 -2.48
N ASN A 309 9.63 13.61 -1.66
CA ASN A 309 8.65 12.64 -2.12
C ASN A 309 7.42 13.31 -2.78
N ARG A 310 6.98 14.44 -2.23
CA ARG A 310 5.90 15.25 -2.82
C ARG A 310 6.23 15.66 -4.25
N ASP A 311 7.43 16.14 -4.48
CA ASP A 311 7.88 16.56 -5.81
C ASP A 311 7.92 15.39 -6.80
N VAL A 312 8.39 14.22 -6.37
CA VAL A 312 8.36 12.99 -7.18
C VAL A 312 6.93 12.62 -7.54
N LEU A 313 6.03 12.58 -6.56
CA LEU A 313 4.63 12.22 -6.77
C LEU A 313 3.89 13.23 -7.68
N LYS A 314 4.13 14.52 -7.52
CA LYS A 314 3.58 15.56 -8.41
C LYS A 314 3.99 15.33 -9.85
N ARG A 315 5.26 15.07 -10.09
CA ARG A 315 5.82 14.82 -11.42
C ARG A 315 5.33 13.50 -12.02
N GLU A 316 5.39 12.42 -11.25
CA GLU A 316 5.13 11.06 -11.73
C GLU A 316 3.63 10.71 -11.82
N LEU A 317 2.80 11.40 -11.07
CA LEU A 317 1.34 11.21 -11.08
C LEU A 317 0.58 12.39 -11.71
N GLY A 318 1.29 13.44 -12.13
CA GLY A 318 0.65 14.62 -12.72
C GLY A 318 -0.23 15.37 -11.75
N LEU A 319 0.19 15.51 -10.50
CA LEU A 319 -0.58 16.18 -9.45
C LEU A 319 -0.18 17.65 -9.31
N ASP A 320 -1.18 18.48 -9.01
CA ASP A 320 -1.00 19.84 -8.52
C ASP A 320 -1.10 19.88 -6.99
N ASP A 321 -0.69 21.00 -6.38
CA ASP A 321 -0.81 21.17 -4.93
C ASP A 321 -2.26 21.06 -4.44
N ASP A 322 -3.23 21.42 -5.27
CA ASP A 322 -4.66 21.28 -4.96
C ASP A 322 -5.16 19.83 -4.90
N ASP A 323 -4.39 18.89 -5.43
CA ASP A 323 -4.67 17.46 -5.37
C ASP A 323 -4.13 16.82 -4.08
N ILE A 324 -3.39 17.58 -3.28
CA ILE A 324 -2.67 17.09 -2.10
C ILE A 324 -3.21 17.80 -0.85
N ILE A 325 -3.48 17.01 0.18
CA ILE A 325 -3.87 17.51 1.50
C ILE A 325 -2.79 17.14 2.51
N ASP A 326 -2.24 18.15 3.18
CA ASP A 326 -1.25 17.97 4.24
C ASP A 326 -1.95 17.70 5.57
N LEU A 327 -1.54 16.64 6.25
CA LEU A 327 -2.08 16.23 7.54
C LEU A 327 -1.13 16.61 8.68
N PRO A 328 -1.66 17.09 9.81
CA PRO A 328 -0.84 17.55 10.95
C PRO A 328 -0.26 16.36 11.72
N ILE A 329 0.92 15.91 11.34
CA ILE A 329 1.60 14.75 11.93
C ILE A 329 3.04 15.15 12.26
N LEU A 330 3.44 14.96 13.51
CA LEU A 330 4.81 15.13 13.96
C LEU A 330 5.55 13.79 14.07
N PHE A 331 6.85 13.86 13.92
CA PHE A 331 7.77 12.74 14.05
C PHE A 331 8.83 13.04 15.09
N HIS A 332 9.50 12.01 15.57
CA HIS A 332 10.74 12.16 16.30
C HIS A 332 11.79 11.22 15.72
N VAL A 333 13.06 11.53 15.92
CA VAL A 333 14.18 10.75 15.40
C VAL A 333 14.74 9.89 16.53
N THR A 334 14.90 8.60 16.25
CA THR A 334 15.43 7.62 17.21
C THR A 334 16.97 7.67 17.26
N GLU A 335 17.55 6.92 18.20
CA GLU A 335 19.01 6.74 18.30
C GLU A 335 19.63 6.13 17.03
N GLU A 336 18.85 5.41 16.25
CA GLU A 336 19.26 4.87 14.95
C GLU A 336 19.27 5.91 13.82
N ASN A 337 19.01 7.17 14.16
CA ASN A 337 18.92 8.29 13.21
C ASN A 337 17.83 8.10 12.14
N ARG A 338 16.73 7.46 12.51
CA ARG A 338 15.54 7.28 11.67
C ARG A 338 14.29 7.75 12.40
N ALA A 339 13.32 8.23 11.64
CA ALA A 339 12.11 8.83 12.18
C ALA A 339 11.02 7.81 12.46
N VAL A 340 10.23 8.10 13.49
CA VAL A 340 8.96 7.42 13.80
C VAL A 340 7.90 8.48 14.11
N ALA A 341 6.63 8.15 13.93
CA ALA A 341 5.53 9.05 14.30
C ALA A 341 5.55 9.34 15.81
N TYR A 342 5.42 10.62 16.16
CA TYR A 342 5.47 11.07 17.55
C TYR A 342 4.17 10.75 18.32
N TYR A 343 3.06 10.79 17.63
CA TYR A 343 1.74 10.34 18.09
C TYR A 343 1.09 9.48 17.00
N PRO A 344 -0.02 8.78 17.27
CA PRO A 344 -0.62 7.91 16.26
C PRO A 344 -0.80 8.62 14.92
N ASP A 345 -0.24 7.99 13.90
CA ASP A 345 -0.07 8.53 12.56
C ASP A 345 -1.37 8.44 11.76
N MET A 346 -2.12 9.54 11.67
CA MET A 346 -3.43 9.57 11.05
C MET A 346 -3.42 9.25 9.54
N VAL A 347 -2.27 9.41 8.85
CA VAL A 347 -2.18 9.03 7.44
C VAL A 347 -2.18 7.51 7.24
N ASN A 348 -1.79 6.75 8.26
CA ASN A 348 -1.80 5.29 8.23
C ASN A 348 -3.19 4.74 8.58
N MET A 349 -4.15 5.15 7.77
CA MET A 349 -5.57 4.82 7.90
C MET A 349 -5.97 3.67 6.97
N ILE A 350 -7.12 3.07 7.24
CA ILE A 350 -7.82 2.19 6.31
C ILE A 350 -8.92 2.97 5.58
N VAL A 351 -9.04 2.75 4.27
CA VAL A 351 -10.03 3.41 3.42
C VAL A 351 -11.05 2.39 2.94
N LEU A 352 -12.30 2.55 3.35
CA LEU A 352 -13.41 1.63 3.01
C LEU A 352 -14.53 2.42 2.30
N GLY A 353 -14.36 2.65 0.99
CA GLY A 353 -15.25 3.52 0.25
C GLY A 353 -15.16 4.95 0.80
N LYS A 354 -16.29 5.49 1.27
CA LYS A 354 -16.34 6.83 1.91
C LYS A 354 -16.10 6.80 3.42
N ASN A 355 -15.78 5.65 3.99
CA ASN A 355 -15.56 5.48 5.42
C ASN A 355 -14.07 5.29 5.71
N LEU A 356 -13.52 6.12 6.56
CA LEU A 356 -12.12 6.09 6.95
C LEU A 356 -11.99 5.56 8.38
N GLY A 357 -11.08 4.60 8.59
CA GLY A 357 -10.64 4.18 9.90
C GLY A 357 -9.28 4.81 10.21
N ILE A 358 -9.25 5.76 11.10
CA ILE A 358 -8.10 6.61 11.35
C ILE A 358 -7.51 6.30 12.71
N PRO A 359 -6.17 6.15 12.84
CA PRO A 359 -5.55 6.03 14.16
C PRO A 359 -5.91 7.22 15.03
N LYS A 360 -6.44 6.94 16.23
CA LYS A 360 -6.80 7.98 17.20
C LYS A 360 -5.53 8.69 17.69
N PRO A 361 -5.38 10.01 17.44
CA PRO A 361 -4.11 10.70 17.68
C PRO A 361 -3.87 11.10 19.14
N PHE A 362 -4.89 11.10 19.99
CA PHE A 362 -4.80 11.56 21.39
C PHE A 362 -4.19 12.96 21.51
N GLY A 363 -4.68 13.87 20.67
CA GLY A 363 -4.25 15.25 20.62
C GLY A 363 -4.73 16.10 21.77
N PRO A 364 -4.26 17.37 21.83
CA PRO A 364 -4.68 18.30 22.87
C PRO A 364 -6.18 18.56 22.77
N LYS A 365 -6.86 18.57 23.90
CA LYS A 365 -8.30 18.82 23.97
C LYS A 365 -8.60 20.29 24.17
N VAL A 366 -9.49 20.80 23.33
CA VAL A 366 -10.09 22.13 23.44
C VAL A 366 -11.59 21.92 23.57
N ASP A 367 -12.18 22.41 24.66
CA ASP A 367 -13.60 22.21 24.98
C ASP A 367 -14.02 20.73 24.97
N GLY A 368 -13.14 19.87 25.45
CA GLY A 368 -13.36 18.41 25.54
C GLY A 368 -13.17 17.65 24.22
N ARG A 369 -12.78 18.33 23.14
CA ARG A 369 -12.58 17.73 21.82
C ARG A 369 -11.10 17.75 21.40
N CYS A 370 -10.62 16.63 20.89
CA CYS A 370 -9.26 16.53 20.35
C CYS A 370 -9.09 17.47 19.14
N ALA A 371 -8.11 18.37 19.21
CA ALA A 371 -7.86 19.33 18.14
C ALA A 371 -7.34 18.66 16.85
N LEU A 372 -6.59 17.59 16.96
CA LEU A 372 -6.10 16.81 15.81
C LEU A 372 -7.25 16.07 15.10
N GLU A 373 -8.15 15.45 15.87
CA GLU A 373 -9.36 14.82 15.30
C GLU A 373 -10.27 15.86 14.64
N ALA A 374 -10.41 17.03 15.25
CA ALA A 374 -11.23 18.11 14.70
C ALA A 374 -10.69 18.60 13.33
N GLU A 375 -9.40 18.81 13.23
CA GLU A 375 -8.74 19.23 11.98
C GLU A 375 -8.87 18.14 10.90
N MET A 376 -8.57 16.90 11.26
CA MET A 376 -8.66 15.76 10.35
C MET A 376 -10.08 15.56 9.84
N THR A 377 -11.06 15.58 10.73
CA THR A 377 -12.48 15.45 10.39
C THR A 377 -12.92 16.55 9.44
N SER A 378 -12.54 17.81 9.71
CA SER A 378 -12.87 18.96 8.86
C SER A 378 -12.31 18.78 7.44
N LEU A 379 -11.05 18.35 7.31
CA LEU A 379 -10.42 18.13 6.01
C LEU A 379 -11.11 17.01 5.21
N MET A 380 -11.48 15.92 5.87
CA MET A 380 -12.09 14.76 5.21
C MET A 380 -13.59 14.97 4.92
N GLU A 381 -14.32 15.63 5.79
CA GLU A 381 -15.73 15.97 5.54
C GLU A 381 -15.89 16.89 4.31
N GLY A 382 -14.91 17.74 4.04
CA GLY A 382 -14.85 18.55 2.81
C GLY A 382 -14.80 17.71 1.53
N LEU A 383 -14.41 16.46 1.63
CA LEU A 383 -14.40 15.48 0.52
C LEU A 383 -15.61 14.53 0.56
N GLY A 384 -16.54 14.70 1.50
CA GLY A 384 -17.68 13.80 1.68
C GLY A 384 -17.33 12.47 2.38
N LEU A 385 -16.22 12.43 3.11
CA LEU A 385 -15.75 11.23 3.80
C LEU A 385 -16.12 11.25 5.28
N SER A 386 -16.44 10.07 5.83
CA SER A 386 -16.75 9.88 7.26
C SER A 386 -15.51 9.35 7.98
N CYS A 387 -15.19 9.97 9.12
CA CYS A 387 -14.05 9.59 9.94
C CYS A 387 -14.49 8.79 11.17
N THR A 388 -13.87 7.64 11.37
CA THR A 388 -13.94 6.86 12.61
C THR A 388 -12.54 6.73 13.17
N TYR A 389 -12.34 7.15 14.43
CA TYR A 389 -11.04 7.08 15.10
C TYR A 389 -10.93 5.80 15.90
N ILE A 390 -9.84 5.08 15.68
CA ILE A 390 -9.60 3.76 16.25
C ILE A 390 -8.42 3.85 17.22
N ASP A 391 -8.66 3.43 18.47
CA ASP A 391 -7.60 3.37 19.48
C ASP A 391 -6.66 2.19 19.19
N ASP A 392 -5.52 2.49 18.66
CA ASP A 392 -4.43 1.55 18.38
C ASP A 392 -3.15 1.85 19.17
N PHE A 393 -3.24 2.73 20.16
CA PHE A 393 -2.07 3.31 20.84
C PHE A 393 -1.15 2.25 21.45
N ALA A 394 -1.70 1.39 22.31
CA ALA A 394 -0.91 0.39 23.03
C ALA A 394 -0.52 -0.82 22.16
N SER A 395 -1.40 -1.22 21.26
CA SER A 395 -1.25 -2.47 20.52
C SER A 395 -0.55 -2.32 19.16
N TYR A 396 -0.48 -1.11 18.62
CA TYR A 396 0.14 -0.83 17.31
C TYR A 396 1.11 0.35 17.35
N HIS A 397 0.67 1.53 17.78
CA HIS A 397 1.51 2.73 17.77
C HIS A 397 2.82 2.54 18.53
N LYS A 398 2.76 2.02 19.74
CA LYS A 398 3.97 1.73 20.54
C LYS A 398 4.87 0.66 19.94
N LEU A 399 4.36 -0.10 18.99
CA LEU A 399 5.10 -1.12 18.23
C LEU A 399 5.46 -0.68 16.81
N LEU A 400 5.38 0.63 16.56
CA LEU A 400 5.83 1.30 15.32
C LEU A 400 4.96 1.06 14.09
N GLY A 401 3.67 0.87 14.28
CA GLY A 401 2.69 0.80 13.21
C GLY A 401 1.33 1.28 13.67
N GLU A 402 0.37 1.30 12.77
CA GLU A 402 -0.97 1.84 13.03
C GLU A 402 -2.06 0.96 12.39
N VAL A 403 -3.24 1.54 12.19
CA VAL A 403 -4.43 0.86 11.66
C VAL A 403 -4.18 0.19 10.31
N HIS A 404 -3.56 0.89 9.36
CA HIS A 404 -3.28 0.34 8.04
C HIS A 404 -2.32 -0.86 8.12
N CYS A 405 -1.25 -0.72 8.87
CA CYS A 405 -0.26 -1.78 9.09
C CYS A 405 -0.89 -3.07 9.67
N GLY A 406 -1.92 -2.92 10.50
CA GLY A 406 -2.63 -4.02 11.15
C GLY A 406 -3.82 -4.58 10.35
N SER A 407 -4.06 -4.11 9.16
CA SER A 407 -5.22 -4.48 8.34
C SER A 407 -4.82 -4.75 6.89
N ASN A 408 -5.73 -5.35 6.14
CA ASN A 408 -5.61 -5.48 4.69
C ASN A 408 -7.00 -5.51 4.07
N VAL A 409 -7.12 -5.10 2.82
CA VAL A 409 -8.40 -5.01 2.12
C VAL A 409 -8.31 -5.68 0.76
N ARG A 410 -9.16 -6.67 0.52
CA ARG A 410 -9.39 -7.17 -0.82
C ARG A 410 -10.48 -6.32 -1.47
N ARG A 411 -10.19 -5.80 -2.67
CA ARG A 411 -11.06 -4.87 -3.39
C ARG A 411 -11.54 -5.45 -4.70
N GLU A 412 -12.65 -4.92 -5.21
CA GLU A 412 -13.14 -5.23 -6.54
C GLU A 412 -12.11 -4.80 -7.58
N PRO A 413 -11.87 -5.64 -8.64
CA PRO A 413 -10.99 -5.28 -9.73
C PRO A 413 -11.45 -4.04 -10.52
N PHE A 414 -10.52 -3.41 -11.23
CA PHE A 414 -10.85 -2.37 -12.19
C PHE A 414 -11.82 -2.88 -13.27
N SER A 415 -12.69 -2.00 -13.76
CA SER A 415 -13.50 -2.27 -14.95
C SER A 415 -12.69 -2.22 -16.25
N PHE A 416 -11.61 -1.44 -16.27
CA PHE A 416 -10.70 -1.34 -17.42
C PHE A 416 -9.95 -2.67 -17.63
N LYS A 417 -9.88 -3.10 -18.88
CA LYS A 417 -9.19 -4.35 -19.26
C LYS A 417 -7.73 -4.07 -19.65
N TRP A 418 -6.80 -4.69 -18.96
CA TRP A 418 -5.38 -4.46 -19.13
C TRP A 418 -4.88 -4.70 -20.57
N TRP A 419 -5.51 -5.63 -21.31
CA TRP A 419 -5.15 -5.91 -22.70
C TRP A 419 -5.52 -4.80 -23.68
N ASN A 420 -6.24 -3.78 -23.24
CA ASN A 420 -6.52 -2.57 -24.01
C ASN A 420 -5.45 -1.47 -23.80
N LEU A 421 -4.43 -1.73 -22.98
CA LEU A 421 -3.30 -0.82 -22.87
C LEU A 421 -2.40 -0.87 -24.11
N GLU A 422 -1.94 0.29 -24.56
CA GLU A 422 -0.85 0.40 -25.53
C GLU A 422 0.46 0.13 -24.78
N MET A 423 1.02 -1.07 -24.97
CA MET A 423 2.27 -1.49 -24.35
C MET A 423 3.43 -1.47 -25.34
#